data_bf059df2265de6de6a0682b93c4215f1
#
_entry.id   bf059df2265de6de6a0682b93c4215f1
#
_cell.length_a   1.000
_cell.length_b   1.000
_cell.length_c   1.000
_cell.angle_alpha   90.00
_cell.angle_beta   90.00
_cell.angle_gamma   90.00
#
_symmetry.space_group_name_H-M   'P 1'
#
loop_
_entity.id
_entity.type
_entity.pdbx_description
1 polymer ?
#
loop_
_entity_poly.entity_id
_entity_poly.type
_entity_poly.pdbx_seq_one_letter_code
_entity_poly.pdbx_strand_id
1 'polypeptide(L)'
;MSKLLQQFKGAKKYVIAMPLHNFNIPSKLKDYMDNILIAKETFAYTDKGSVGLLNDGRKVLVIQASDGIYTNQDWYTEVEYSHKFLKAMFNFMGVEYQIIRAQGNYSLGRDEVLAKALQEADSAAASF
;
A
#
# COMPACT_ATOMS: atom_id res chain seq x y z
N MET A 1 13.28 -16.22 12.70
CA MET A 1 12.65 -15.27 11.72
C MET A 1 12.36 -16.01 10.43
N SER A 2 11.16 -15.86 9.90
CA SER A 2 10.76 -16.53 8.66
C SER A 2 11.54 -15.98 7.46
N LYS A 3 11.62 -16.77 6.40
CA LYS A 3 12.28 -16.37 5.15
C LYS A 3 11.60 -15.15 4.53
N LEU A 4 10.27 -15.11 4.59
CA LEU A 4 9.46 -14.00 4.07
C LEU A 4 9.78 -12.70 4.82
N LEU A 5 9.82 -12.77 6.14
CA LEU A 5 10.12 -11.61 6.98
C LEU A 5 11.56 -11.12 6.75
N GLN A 6 12.52 -12.04 6.60
CA GLN A 6 13.90 -11.69 6.27
C GLN A 6 13.99 -10.94 4.94
N GLN A 7 13.29 -11.42 3.92
CA GLN A 7 13.24 -10.77 2.62
C GLN A 7 12.64 -9.38 2.72
N PHE A 8 11.54 -9.24 3.44
CA PHE A 8 10.89 -7.95 3.63
C PHE A 8 11.82 -6.96 4.34
N LYS A 9 12.43 -7.37 5.43
CA LYS A 9 13.33 -6.50 6.20
C LYS A 9 14.61 -6.16 5.44
N GLY A 10 15.03 -7.01 4.52
CA GLY A 10 16.22 -6.78 3.69
C GLY A 10 16.06 -5.74 2.60
N ALA A 11 14.84 -5.43 2.20
CA ALA A 11 14.55 -4.40 1.19
C ALA A 11 14.41 -3.04 1.84
N LYS A 12 14.67 -1.98 1.07
CA LYS A 12 14.51 -0.59 1.51
C LYS A 12 13.38 0.12 0.80
N LYS A 13 12.93 -0.41 -0.32
CA LYS A 13 11.81 0.12 -1.09
C LYS A 13 10.91 -1.04 -1.50
N TYR A 14 9.61 -0.80 -1.42
CA TYR A 14 8.61 -1.81 -1.72
C TYR A 14 7.64 -1.30 -2.77
N VAL A 15 7.26 -2.16 -3.69
CA VAL A 15 6.19 -1.87 -4.65
C VAL A 15 5.16 -2.98 -4.54
N ILE A 16 3.91 -2.58 -4.33
CA ILE A 16 2.77 -3.49 -4.29
C ILE A 16 1.82 -3.12 -5.41
N ALA A 17 1.69 -4.00 -6.40
CA ALA A 17 0.72 -3.84 -7.48
C ALA A 17 -0.42 -4.82 -7.24
N MET A 18 -1.65 -4.31 -7.15
CA MET A 18 -2.81 -5.13 -6.77
C MET A 18 -4.10 -4.61 -7.39
N PRO A 19 -5.06 -5.51 -7.65
CA PRO A 19 -6.44 -5.08 -7.89
C PRO A 19 -7.13 -4.80 -6.56
N LEU A 20 -8.07 -3.86 -6.58
CA LEU A 20 -9.02 -3.70 -5.48
C LEU A 20 -10.01 -4.87 -5.52
N HIS A 21 -10.23 -5.53 -4.39
CA HIS A 21 -11.09 -6.70 -4.31
C HIS A 21 -12.08 -6.54 -3.17
N ASN A 22 -13.37 -6.41 -3.50
CA ASN A 22 -14.43 -6.19 -2.53
C ASN A 22 -14.08 -5.03 -1.56
N PHE A 23 -13.65 -3.89 -2.13
CA PHE A 23 -13.26 -2.68 -1.40
C PHE A 23 -12.04 -2.86 -0.51
N ASN A 24 -11.29 -3.93 -0.68
CA ASN A 24 -10.17 -4.24 0.18
C ASN A 24 -9.01 -4.85 -0.63
N ILE A 25 -7.93 -5.19 0.07
CA ILE A 25 -6.79 -5.88 -0.53
C ILE A 25 -7.16 -7.34 -0.83
N PRO A 26 -6.51 -7.98 -1.82
CA PRO A 26 -6.68 -9.42 -2.03
C PRO A 26 -6.28 -10.22 -0.79
N SER A 27 -6.93 -11.36 -0.58
CA SER A 27 -6.70 -12.20 0.60
C SER A 27 -5.24 -12.66 0.72
N LYS A 28 -4.58 -12.94 -0.39
CA LYS A 28 -3.16 -13.33 -0.39
C LYS A 28 -2.26 -12.19 0.09
N LEU A 29 -2.60 -10.95 -0.22
CA LEU A 29 -1.84 -9.81 0.28
C LEU A 29 -2.06 -9.64 1.78
N LYS A 30 -3.29 -9.86 2.25
CA LYS A 30 -3.56 -9.82 3.69
C LYS A 30 -2.75 -10.87 4.44
N ASP A 31 -2.66 -12.07 3.88
CA ASP A 31 -1.83 -13.13 4.44
C ASP A 31 -0.35 -12.72 4.50
N TYR A 32 0.15 -12.13 3.41
CA TYR A 32 1.51 -11.58 3.39
C TYR A 32 1.71 -10.54 4.50
N MET A 33 0.79 -9.58 4.61
CA MET A 33 0.87 -8.52 5.61
C MET A 33 0.88 -9.08 7.03
N ASP A 34 0.07 -10.09 7.30
CA ASP A 34 0.05 -10.72 8.61
C ASP A 34 1.37 -11.46 8.93
N ASN A 35 2.12 -11.87 7.91
CA ASN A 35 3.42 -12.51 8.08
C ASN A 35 4.59 -11.54 8.26
N ILE A 36 4.42 -10.27 7.92
CA ILE A 36 5.47 -9.25 8.10
C ILE A 36 5.22 -8.33 9.30
N LEU A 37 3.99 -8.27 9.80
CA LEU A 37 3.63 -7.47 10.96
C LEU A 37 3.87 -8.30 12.24
N ILE A 38 5.13 -8.40 12.62
CA ILE A 38 5.59 -9.25 13.73
C ILE A 38 6.21 -8.38 14.81
N ALA A 39 5.69 -8.49 16.02
CA ALA A 39 6.17 -7.72 17.18
C ALA A 39 7.67 -8.00 17.41
N LYS A 40 8.41 -6.96 17.74
CA LYS A 40 9.86 -6.95 17.94
C LYS A 40 10.68 -7.05 16.65
N GLU A 41 10.02 -7.21 15.49
CA GLU A 41 10.68 -7.29 14.19
C GLU A 41 10.39 -6.08 13.31
N THR A 42 9.12 -5.72 13.14
CA THR A 42 8.71 -4.57 12.32
C THR A 42 8.05 -3.46 13.13
N PHE A 43 7.62 -3.76 14.32
CA PHE A 43 7.10 -2.79 15.28
C PHE A 43 7.34 -3.32 16.70
N ALA A 44 7.17 -2.45 17.69
CA ALA A 44 7.29 -2.84 19.09
C ALA A 44 6.30 -2.07 19.95
N TYR A 45 5.95 -2.65 21.08
CA TYR A 45 5.15 -1.97 22.09
C TYR A 45 6.08 -1.42 23.18
N THR A 46 5.85 -0.18 23.57
CA THR A 46 6.59 0.49 24.63
C THR A 46 5.60 0.98 25.70
N ASP A 47 6.11 1.45 26.82
CA ASP A 47 5.28 2.06 27.87
C ASP A 47 4.58 3.34 27.41
N LYS A 48 5.03 3.93 26.29
CA LYS A 48 4.42 5.13 25.69
C LYS A 48 3.58 4.81 24.46
N GLY A 49 3.31 3.54 24.17
CA GLY A 49 2.55 3.08 23.01
C GLY A 49 3.41 2.29 22.03
N SER A 50 2.91 2.14 20.81
CA SER A 50 3.62 1.41 19.78
C SER A 50 4.63 2.29 19.04
N VAL A 51 5.67 1.65 18.51
CA VAL A 51 6.69 2.30 17.70
C VAL A 51 7.03 1.42 16.49
N GLY A 52 7.20 2.04 15.32
CA GLY A 52 7.67 1.35 14.14
C GLY A 52 9.18 1.14 14.20
N LEU A 53 9.64 -0.03 13.78
CA LEU A 53 11.06 -0.39 13.79
C LEU A 53 11.73 -0.24 12.43
N LEU A 54 10.97 0.14 11.39
CA LEU A 54 11.47 0.32 10.02
C LEU A 54 11.52 1.79 9.60
N ASN A 55 11.73 2.68 10.55
CA ASN A 55 11.71 4.14 10.36
C ASN A 55 13.06 4.70 9.90
N ASP A 56 13.72 4.04 8.98
CA ASP A 56 15.05 4.38 8.46
C ASP A 56 15.01 4.95 7.04
N GLY A 57 13.88 5.52 6.63
CA GLY A 57 13.72 6.11 5.30
C GLY A 57 13.13 5.17 4.26
N ARG A 58 12.64 4.01 4.67
CA ARG A 58 11.99 3.06 3.75
C ARG A 58 10.70 3.62 3.19
N LYS A 59 10.39 3.22 1.97
CA LYS A 59 9.20 3.69 1.24
C LYS A 59 8.46 2.54 0.61
N VAL A 60 7.14 2.64 0.58
CA VAL A 60 6.28 1.73 -0.17
C VAL A 60 5.45 2.53 -1.17
N LEU A 61 5.38 2.03 -2.40
CA LEU A 61 4.49 2.51 -3.43
C LEU A 61 3.45 1.44 -3.72
N VAL A 62 2.19 1.76 -3.51
CA VAL A 62 1.07 0.90 -3.86
C VAL A 62 0.48 1.35 -5.18
N ILE A 63 0.28 0.42 -6.11
CA ILE A 63 -0.39 0.67 -7.39
C ILE A 63 -1.68 -0.15 -7.35
N GLN A 64 -2.81 0.54 -7.25
CA GLN A 64 -4.11 -0.08 -7.10
C GLN A 64 -4.94 0.09 -8.36
N ALA A 65 -5.42 -1.02 -8.92
CA ALA A 65 -6.32 -1.01 -10.06
C ALA A 65 -7.75 -1.23 -9.61
N SER A 66 -8.69 -0.46 -10.16
CA SER A 66 -10.12 -0.59 -9.85
C SER A 66 -10.97 -0.10 -11.01
N ASP A 67 -12.19 -0.63 -11.11
CA ASP A 67 -13.18 -0.16 -12.08
C ASP A 67 -13.87 1.12 -11.62
N GLY A 68 -14.12 1.26 -10.32
CA GLY A 68 -14.71 2.45 -9.74
C GLY A 68 -13.69 3.52 -9.42
N ILE A 69 -14.20 4.71 -9.06
CA ILE A 69 -13.38 5.86 -8.64
C ILE A 69 -13.57 6.05 -7.14
N TYR A 70 -12.46 6.15 -6.41
CA TYR A 70 -12.46 6.19 -4.94
C TYR A 70 -12.01 7.55 -4.38
N THR A 71 -11.82 8.55 -5.24
CA THR A 71 -11.30 9.88 -4.86
C THR A 71 -12.32 11.00 -5.02
N ASN A 72 -13.60 10.69 -5.16
CA ASN A 72 -14.66 11.69 -5.36
C ASN A 72 -15.26 12.23 -4.05
N GLN A 73 -14.73 11.84 -2.90
CA GLN A 73 -15.22 12.25 -1.57
C GLN A 73 -16.68 11.87 -1.36
N ASP A 74 -17.04 10.67 -1.80
CA ASP A 74 -18.37 10.07 -1.66
C ASP A 74 -18.30 8.78 -0.85
N TRP A 75 -19.34 7.95 -0.93
CA TRP A 75 -19.38 6.67 -0.23
C TRP A 75 -18.20 5.77 -0.63
N TYR A 76 -17.80 5.79 -1.91
CA TYR A 76 -16.69 4.95 -2.37
C TYR A 76 -15.36 5.35 -1.71
N THR A 77 -15.14 6.63 -1.48
CA THR A 77 -13.96 7.08 -0.74
C THR A 77 -13.94 6.52 0.67
N GLU A 78 -15.09 6.44 1.32
CA GLU A 78 -15.19 5.93 2.69
C GLU A 78 -14.93 4.43 2.80
N VAL A 79 -15.25 3.66 1.76
CA VAL A 79 -15.11 2.20 1.77
C VAL A 79 -13.85 1.71 1.07
N GLU A 80 -12.92 2.58 0.75
CA GLU A 80 -11.61 2.18 0.22
C GLU A 80 -10.75 1.60 1.35
N TYR A 81 -11.15 0.46 1.85
CA TYR A 81 -10.49 -0.17 3.01
C TYR A 81 -9.07 -0.65 2.70
N SER A 82 -8.79 -0.99 1.43
CA SER A 82 -7.44 -1.37 0.99
C SER A 82 -6.43 -0.27 1.28
N HIS A 83 -6.73 0.96 0.86
CA HIS A 83 -5.88 2.11 1.09
C HIS A 83 -5.73 2.42 2.58
N LYS A 84 -6.83 2.45 3.30
CA LYS A 84 -6.82 2.74 4.74
C LYS A 84 -5.99 1.72 5.51
N PHE A 85 -6.16 0.44 5.18
CA PHE A 85 -5.44 -0.64 5.84
C PHE A 85 -3.93 -0.57 5.56
N LEU A 86 -3.57 -0.51 4.28
CA LEU A 86 -2.15 -0.51 3.90
C LEU A 86 -1.42 0.73 4.41
N LYS A 87 -2.03 1.90 4.29
CA LYS A 87 -1.45 3.14 4.81
C LYS A 87 -1.22 3.04 6.31
N ALA A 88 -2.22 2.57 7.05
CA ALA A 88 -2.12 2.42 8.50
C ALA A 88 -1.02 1.44 8.89
N MET A 89 -0.93 0.30 8.21
CA MET A 89 0.04 -0.74 8.55
C MET A 89 1.47 -0.33 8.22
N PHE A 90 1.69 0.28 7.05
CA PHE A 90 3.04 0.75 6.71
C PHE A 90 3.47 1.92 7.60
N ASN A 91 2.58 2.86 7.87
CA ASN A 91 2.87 3.93 8.83
C ASN A 91 3.17 3.38 10.23
N PHE A 92 2.44 2.35 10.63
CA PHE A 92 2.64 1.67 11.91
C PHE A 92 4.06 1.08 12.03
N MET A 93 4.58 0.56 10.93
CA MET A 93 5.96 0.04 10.88
C MET A 93 7.02 1.14 10.72
N GLY A 94 6.62 2.37 10.41
CA GLY A 94 7.54 3.48 10.16
C GLY A 94 7.93 3.66 8.71
N VAL A 95 7.20 3.04 7.78
CA VAL A 95 7.47 3.09 6.33
C VAL A 95 6.62 4.19 5.69
N GLU A 96 7.24 5.03 4.87
CA GLU A 96 6.54 6.08 4.13
C GLU A 96 5.69 5.47 3.02
N TYR A 97 4.42 5.88 2.96
CA TYR A 97 3.42 5.28 2.07
C TYR A 97 3.00 6.24 0.96
N GLN A 98 2.90 5.72 -0.25
CA GLN A 98 2.39 6.44 -1.42
C GLN A 98 1.51 5.49 -2.23
N ILE A 99 0.44 6.03 -2.82
CA ILE A 99 -0.47 5.24 -3.66
C ILE A 99 -0.64 5.90 -5.04
N ILE A 100 -0.68 5.07 -6.07
CA ILE A 100 -1.12 5.42 -7.41
C ILE A 100 -2.38 4.61 -7.69
N ARG A 101 -3.44 5.28 -8.14
CA ARG A 101 -4.71 4.64 -8.46
C ARG A 101 -4.93 4.60 -9.97
N ALA A 102 -4.90 3.40 -10.54
CA ALA A 102 -5.39 3.15 -11.90
C ALA A 102 -6.88 2.86 -11.76
N GLN A 103 -7.69 3.91 -11.66
CA GLN A 103 -9.11 3.82 -11.28
C GLN A 103 -10.02 4.37 -12.37
N GLY A 104 -11.27 3.93 -12.37
CA GLY A 104 -12.28 4.45 -13.27
C GLY A 104 -12.33 3.79 -14.63
N ASN A 105 -11.88 2.56 -14.77
CA ASN A 105 -11.94 1.82 -16.04
C ASN A 105 -13.36 1.79 -16.61
N TYR A 106 -14.35 1.69 -15.74
CA TYR A 106 -15.75 1.61 -16.14
C TYR A 106 -16.25 2.90 -16.78
N SER A 107 -15.87 4.06 -16.24
CA SER A 107 -16.39 5.36 -16.69
C SER A 107 -15.46 6.12 -17.63
N LEU A 108 -14.15 5.95 -17.49
CA LEU A 108 -13.15 6.71 -18.24
C LEU A 108 -12.54 5.94 -19.41
N GLY A 109 -12.67 4.61 -19.38
CA GLY A 109 -12.05 3.74 -20.35
C GLY A 109 -10.63 3.31 -19.96
N ARG A 110 -10.29 2.09 -20.34
CA ARG A 110 -9.03 1.45 -19.95
C ARG A 110 -7.80 2.20 -20.42
N ASP A 111 -7.81 2.67 -21.67
CA ASP A 111 -6.63 3.32 -22.27
C ASP A 111 -6.29 4.63 -21.57
N GLU A 112 -7.31 5.44 -21.25
CA GLU A 112 -7.13 6.70 -20.53
C GLU A 112 -6.63 6.47 -19.11
N VAL A 113 -7.21 5.50 -18.42
CA VAL A 113 -6.81 5.14 -17.04
C VAL A 113 -5.38 4.65 -17.02
N LEU A 114 -5.00 3.79 -17.96
CA LEU A 114 -3.64 3.27 -18.06
C LEU A 114 -2.63 4.36 -18.35
N ALA A 115 -2.93 5.26 -19.30
CA ALA A 115 -2.04 6.36 -19.65
C ALA A 115 -1.77 7.28 -18.45
N LYS A 116 -2.81 7.61 -17.69
CA LYS A 116 -2.67 8.43 -16.49
C LYS A 116 -1.85 7.73 -15.42
N ALA A 117 -2.12 6.45 -15.18
CA ALA A 117 -1.38 5.69 -14.17
C ALA A 117 0.10 5.57 -14.53
N LEU A 118 0.43 5.35 -15.81
CA LEU A 118 1.81 5.29 -16.27
C LEU A 118 2.52 6.63 -16.09
N GLN A 119 1.85 7.74 -16.34
CA GLN A 119 2.40 9.07 -16.12
C GLN A 119 2.69 9.30 -14.63
N GLU A 120 1.77 8.93 -13.76
CA GLU A 120 1.96 9.03 -12.31
C GLU A 120 3.11 8.14 -11.83
N ALA A 121 3.24 6.94 -12.42
CA ALA A 121 4.33 6.03 -12.09
C ALA A 121 5.70 6.60 -12.49
N ASP A 122 5.80 7.23 -13.67
CA ASP A 122 7.03 7.89 -14.09
C ASP A 122 7.41 9.02 -13.14
N SER A 123 6.43 9.82 -12.72
CA SER A 123 6.66 10.91 -11.76
C SER A 123 7.08 10.37 -10.39
N ALA A 124 6.44 9.31 -9.93
CA ALA A 124 6.77 8.69 -8.64
C ALA A 124 8.17 8.08 -8.66
N ALA A 125 8.57 7.43 -9.76
CA ALA A 125 9.88 6.82 -9.90
C ALA A 125 11.01 7.83 -9.74
N ALA A 126 10.80 9.07 -10.18
CA ALA A 126 11.81 10.11 -10.07
C ALA A 126 12.14 10.49 -8.61
N SER A 127 11.19 10.31 -7.69
CA SER A 127 11.35 10.67 -6.27
C SER A 127 11.38 9.46 -5.33
N PHE A 128 11.19 8.29 -5.87
CA PHE A 128 11.13 7.05 -5.09
C PHE A 128 12.51 6.47 -4.88
#